data_13853b75062448e50bfec1c9adaed7b8
#
_entry.id   13853b75062448e50bfec1c9adaed7b8
#
_cell.length_a   1.000
_cell.length_b   1.000
_cell.length_c   1.000
_cell.angle_alpha   90.00
_cell.angle_beta   90.00
_cell.angle_gamma   90.00
#
_symmetry.space_group_name_H-M   'P 1'
#
loop_
_entity.id
_entity.type
_entity.pdbx_description
1 polymer ?
#
loop_
_entity_poly.entity_id
_entity_poly.type
_entity_poly.pdbx_seq_one_letter_code
_entity_poly.pdbx_strand_id
1 'polypeptide(L)'
;MRKKDDVLEIGVLNLMHDKEDTKRRFERVLTREDCRVNLTWFYPVMHYQDREVPENVRQMSQPLDLNKVKELDAFIVTGAPLEKLDFDDVTYISELQELFDCLSTEGIEQLYVCWGAMVAANYFYGVDKYLLNQKLFGVYSQVILENYPLLEGLSDGFLAPHARYAELSCSQVREVPE
;
A
#
# COMPACT_ATOMS: atom_id res chain seq x y z
N MET A 1 22.76 -3.47 -12.56
CA MET A 1 21.81 -3.81 -13.64
C MET A 1 21.37 -5.25 -13.42
N ARG A 2 20.16 -5.51 -12.94
CA ARG A 2 19.60 -6.87 -12.80
C ARG A 2 19.50 -7.52 -14.19
N LYS A 3 19.75 -8.82 -14.24
CA LYS A 3 19.56 -9.60 -15.48
C LYS A 3 18.06 -9.80 -15.71
N LYS A 4 17.63 -9.83 -16.98
CA LYS A 4 16.22 -9.99 -17.40
C LYS A 4 15.55 -11.30 -16.91
N ASP A 5 16.33 -12.22 -16.32
CA ASP A 5 15.89 -13.53 -15.79
C ASP A 5 15.74 -13.58 -14.27
N ASP A 6 16.03 -12.49 -13.55
CA ASP A 6 15.93 -12.46 -12.10
C ASP A 6 14.44 -12.38 -11.69
N VAL A 7 14.04 -13.25 -10.76
CA VAL A 7 12.71 -13.22 -10.14
C VAL A 7 12.67 -12.08 -9.12
N LEU A 8 11.62 -11.26 -9.13
CA LEU A 8 11.39 -10.23 -8.12
C LEU A 8 10.62 -10.82 -6.94
N GLU A 9 11.18 -10.70 -5.75
CA GLU A 9 10.55 -11.10 -4.50
C GLU A 9 9.81 -9.89 -3.91
N ILE A 10 8.47 -9.90 -3.96
CA ILE A 10 7.64 -8.78 -3.52
C ILE A 10 6.79 -9.20 -2.32
N GLY A 11 6.88 -8.45 -1.23
CA GLY A 11 5.97 -8.57 -0.09
C GLY A 11 4.70 -7.77 -0.30
N VAL A 12 3.58 -8.27 0.19
CA VAL A 12 2.31 -7.55 0.18
C VAL A 12 1.65 -7.63 1.56
N LEU A 13 1.57 -6.52 2.27
CA LEU A 13 0.77 -6.42 3.49
C LEU A 13 -0.68 -6.14 3.12
N ASN A 14 -1.53 -7.15 3.28
CA ASN A 14 -2.94 -7.06 2.90
C ASN A 14 -3.80 -6.59 4.07
N LEU A 15 -4.17 -5.32 4.07
CA LEU A 15 -4.99 -4.67 5.09
C LEU A 15 -6.50 -4.68 4.76
N MET A 16 -6.88 -5.12 3.55
CA MET A 16 -8.28 -5.15 3.12
C MET A 16 -9.08 -6.20 3.89
N HIS A 17 -10.38 -5.95 4.07
CA HIS A 17 -11.31 -6.91 4.68
C HIS A 17 -11.56 -8.13 3.76
N ASP A 18 -11.71 -7.91 2.46
CA ASP A 18 -11.78 -8.98 1.45
C ASP A 18 -10.37 -9.33 0.97
N LYS A 19 -9.70 -10.18 1.76
CA LYS A 19 -8.31 -10.54 1.51
C LYS A 19 -8.13 -11.40 0.26
N GLU A 20 -9.08 -12.26 -0.02
CA GLU A 20 -9.03 -13.18 -1.15
C GLU A 20 -9.19 -12.44 -2.50
N ASP A 21 -10.20 -11.57 -2.61
CA ASP A 21 -10.41 -10.77 -3.82
C ASP A 21 -9.24 -9.80 -4.05
N THR A 22 -8.74 -9.19 -2.98
CA THR A 22 -7.55 -8.32 -3.06
C THR A 22 -6.34 -9.09 -3.58
N LYS A 23 -6.04 -10.26 -3.01
CA LYS A 23 -4.95 -11.12 -3.46
C LYS A 23 -5.07 -11.44 -4.95
N ARG A 24 -6.22 -11.94 -5.37
CA ARG A 24 -6.48 -12.29 -6.78
C ARG A 24 -6.27 -11.11 -7.73
N ARG A 25 -6.68 -9.90 -7.34
CA ARG A 25 -6.53 -8.68 -8.16
C ARG A 25 -5.08 -8.28 -8.30
N PHE A 26 -4.32 -8.26 -7.21
CA PHE A 26 -2.89 -7.93 -7.24
C PHE A 26 -2.10 -8.97 -8.03
N GLU A 27 -2.33 -10.27 -7.82
CA GLU A 27 -1.69 -11.33 -8.58
C GLU A 27 -1.93 -11.14 -10.09
N ARG A 28 -3.16 -10.86 -10.50
CA ARG A 28 -3.49 -10.65 -11.91
C ARG A 28 -2.76 -9.45 -12.54
N VAL A 29 -2.51 -8.39 -11.76
CA VAL A 29 -1.86 -7.17 -12.27
C VAL A 29 -0.34 -7.31 -12.26
N LEU A 30 0.22 -7.94 -11.23
CA LEU A 30 1.67 -8.02 -11.02
C LEU A 30 2.30 -9.21 -11.75
N THR A 31 1.55 -10.29 -11.99
CA THR A 31 2.07 -11.46 -12.72
C THR A 31 1.86 -11.27 -14.22
N ARG A 32 2.93 -10.93 -14.93
CA ARG A 32 2.95 -10.72 -16.37
C ARG A 32 3.97 -11.66 -17.03
N GLU A 33 3.79 -11.94 -18.32
CA GLU A 33 4.67 -12.86 -19.07
C GLU A 33 6.11 -12.33 -19.18
N ASP A 34 6.29 -11.02 -19.13
CA ASP A 34 7.57 -10.32 -19.29
C ASP A 34 8.30 -10.05 -17.97
N CYS A 35 7.68 -10.34 -16.82
CA CYS A 35 8.25 -10.13 -15.51
C CYS A 35 7.93 -11.30 -14.57
N ARG A 36 8.97 -11.94 -14.06
CA ARG A 36 8.82 -13.00 -13.06
C ARG A 36 8.74 -12.39 -11.67
N VAL A 37 7.62 -12.60 -10.99
CA VAL A 37 7.37 -12.07 -9.66
C VAL A 37 6.92 -13.19 -8.72
N ASN A 38 7.54 -13.29 -7.56
CA ASN A 38 7.04 -14.06 -6.43
C ASN A 38 6.38 -13.13 -5.43
N LEU A 39 5.14 -13.41 -5.05
CA LEU A 39 4.39 -12.61 -4.10
C LEU A 39 4.30 -13.31 -2.75
N THR A 40 4.84 -12.70 -1.72
CA THR A 40 4.69 -13.13 -0.33
C THR A 40 3.66 -12.26 0.37
N TRP A 41 2.60 -12.89 0.87
CA TRP A 41 1.48 -12.20 1.50
C TRP A 41 1.61 -12.17 3.01
N PHE A 42 1.37 -11.00 3.60
CA PHE A 42 1.45 -10.76 5.04
C PHE A 42 0.12 -10.22 5.59
N TYR A 43 -0.11 -10.47 6.87
CA TYR A 43 -1.12 -9.80 7.67
C TYR A 43 -0.48 -9.16 8.90
N PRO A 44 -1.03 -8.04 9.44
CA PRO A 44 -0.50 -7.41 10.63
C PRO A 44 -0.77 -8.28 11.86
N VAL A 45 0.27 -8.56 12.65
CA VAL A 45 0.19 -9.42 13.84
C VAL A 45 -0.63 -8.75 14.93
N MET A 46 -0.41 -7.46 15.17
CA MET A 46 -1.11 -6.70 16.20
C MET A 46 -2.64 -6.61 15.96
N HIS A 47 -3.06 -6.74 14.71
CA HIS A 47 -4.50 -6.81 14.39
C HIS A 47 -5.21 -8.03 15.01
N TYR A 48 -4.46 -9.07 15.26
CA TYR A 48 -4.97 -10.36 15.77
C TYR A 48 -4.48 -10.69 17.19
N GLN A 49 -3.82 -9.76 17.91
CA GLN A 49 -3.24 -10.03 19.23
C GLN A 49 -4.27 -10.55 20.26
N ASP A 50 -5.53 -10.04 20.20
CA ASP A 50 -6.60 -10.37 21.13
C ASP A 50 -7.67 -11.30 20.53
N ARG A 51 -7.40 -11.89 19.36
CA ARG A 51 -8.33 -12.78 18.67
C ARG A 51 -7.61 -13.80 17.80
N GLU A 52 -8.31 -14.89 17.53
CA GLU A 52 -7.76 -15.90 16.62
C GLU A 52 -7.68 -15.39 15.17
N VAL A 53 -6.56 -15.67 14.49
CA VAL A 53 -6.42 -15.40 13.06
C VAL A 53 -7.37 -16.31 12.30
N PRO A 54 -8.28 -15.78 11.45
CA PRO A 54 -9.19 -16.60 10.65
C PRO A 54 -8.43 -17.61 9.75
N GLU A 55 -8.98 -18.78 9.60
CA GLU A 55 -8.33 -19.87 8.85
C GLU A 55 -8.00 -19.48 7.40
N ASN A 56 -8.91 -18.80 6.72
CA ASN A 56 -8.68 -18.31 5.37
C ASN A 56 -7.53 -17.28 5.29
N VAL A 57 -7.29 -16.50 6.34
CA VAL A 57 -6.14 -15.57 6.42
C VAL A 57 -4.84 -16.38 6.58
N ARG A 58 -4.83 -17.38 7.47
CA ARG A 58 -3.66 -18.25 7.69
C ARG A 58 -3.26 -19.04 6.44
N GLN A 59 -4.23 -19.44 5.63
CA GLN A 59 -3.96 -20.19 4.39
C GLN A 59 -3.40 -19.34 3.26
N MET A 60 -3.74 -18.04 3.22
CA MET A 60 -3.36 -17.15 2.13
C MET A 60 -2.16 -16.25 2.46
N SER A 61 -1.84 -16.06 3.74
CA SER A 61 -0.84 -15.09 4.19
C SER A 61 -0.18 -15.55 5.49
N GLN A 62 0.97 -15.01 5.78
CA GLN A 62 1.74 -15.26 7.00
C GLN A 62 1.77 -14.00 7.87
N PRO A 63 2.09 -14.13 9.17
CA PRO A 63 2.30 -12.97 10.03
C PRO A 63 3.41 -12.08 9.46
N LEU A 64 3.28 -10.76 9.62
CA LEU A 64 4.34 -9.83 9.27
C LEU A 64 5.58 -10.15 10.10
N ASP A 65 6.70 -10.37 9.42
CA ASP A 65 8.01 -10.69 10.01
C ASP A 65 9.07 -9.83 9.31
N LEU A 66 9.61 -8.86 10.03
CA LEU A 66 10.59 -7.92 9.49
C LEU A 66 11.88 -8.59 9.03
N ASN A 67 12.26 -9.76 9.58
CA ASN A 67 13.41 -10.50 9.08
C ASN A 67 13.17 -11.04 7.68
N LYS A 68 11.94 -11.48 7.38
CA LYS A 68 11.57 -11.90 6.02
C LYS A 68 11.43 -10.72 5.07
N VAL A 69 10.96 -9.57 5.58
CA VAL A 69 10.84 -8.34 4.78
C VAL A 69 12.19 -7.90 4.24
N LYS A 70 13.27 -8.02 5.02
CA LYS A 70 14.64 -7.66 4.62
C LYS A 70 15.19 -8.48 3.45
N GLU A 71 14.60 -9.63 3.15
CA GLU A 71 15.00 -10.50 2.05
C GLU A 71 14.28 -10.17 0.72
N LEU A 72 13.37 -9.19 0.75
CA LEU A 72 12.51 -8.83 -0.38
C LEU A 72 13.12 -7.70 -1.22
N ASP A 73 12.75 -7.65 -2.48
CA ASP A 73 13.17 -6.61 -3.42
C ASP A 73 12.25 -5.38 -3.36
N ALA A 74 10.96 -5.62 -3.09
CA ALA A 74 9.95 -4.58 -2.99
C ALA A 74 8.86 -4.95 -2.00
N PHE A 75 8.12 -3.96 -1.52
CA PHE A 75 7.03 -4.16 -0.59
C PHE A 75 5.82 -3.29 -0.93
N ILE A 76 4.62 -3.88 -0.88
CA ILE A 76 3.36 -3.19 -1.15
C ILE A 76 2.52 -3.20 0.12
N VAL A 77 2.03 -2.03 0.53
CA VAL A 77 1.01 -1.89 1.59
C VAL A 77 -0.32 -1.53 0.95
N THR A 78 -1.32 -2.38 1.10
CA THR A 78 -2.64 -2.16 0.48
C THR A 78 -3.44 -1.09 1.22
N GLY A 79 -4.58 -0.69 0.65
CA GLY A 79 -5.58 0.08 1.35
C GLY A 79 -6.27 -0.70 2.48
N ALA A 80 -6.98 0.06 3.32
CA ALA A 80 -7.87 -0.45 4.34
C ALA A 80 -9.10 0.46 4.45
N PRO A 81 -10.29 -0.04 4.83
CA PRO A 81 -11.48 0.80 5.01
C PRO A 81 -11.47 1.51 6.38
N LEU A 82 -10.37 2.18 6.70
CA LEU A 82 -10.09 2.83 7.99
C LEU A 82 -9.97 4.35 7.91
N GLU A 83 -10.35 4.93 6.79
CA GLU A 83 -10.19 6.35 6.52
C GLU A 83 -10.91 7.28 7.50
N LYS A 84 -11.91 6.75 8.23
CA LYS A 84 -12.67 7.49 9.23
C LYS A 84 -12.07 7.47 10.64
N LEU A 85 -11.12 6.58 10.89
CA LEU A 85 -10.40 6.51 12.17
C LEU A 85 -9.19 7.44 12.12
N ASP A 86 -8.83 8.01 13.24
CA ASP A 86 -7.53 8.64 13.38
C ASP A 86 -6.43 7.58 13.31
N PHE A 87 -5.24 7.95 12.84
CA PHE A 87 -4.17 6.96 12.65
C PHE A 87 -3.78 6.29 13.97
N ASP A 88 -3.74 7.06 15.06
CA ASP A 88 -3.39 6.57 16.40
C ASP A 88 -4.43 5.62 17.01
N ASP A 89 -5.66 5.62 16.49
CA ASP A 89 -6.72 4.69 16.91
C ASP A 89 -6.61 3.31 16.23
N VAL A 90 -5.70 3.16 15.28
CA VAL A 90 -5.52 1.88 14.56
C VAL A 90 -4.59 0.97 15.35
N THR A 91 -5.09 -0.18 15.79
CA THR A 91 -4.41 -1.10 16.71
C THR A 91 -3.03 -1.58 16.26
N TYR A 92 -2.77 -1.59 14.97
CA TYR A 92 -1.50 -2.03 14.37
C TYR A 92 -0.69 -0.89 13.75
N ILE A 93 -0.95 0.37 14.16
CA ILE A 93 -0.25 1.52 13.60
C ILE A 93 1.26 1.48 13.90
N SER A 94 1.65 1.08 15.11
CA SER A 94 3.06 0.93 15.48
C SER A 94 3.78 -0.14 14.67
N GLU A 95 3.10 -1.25 14.37
CA GLU A 95 3.64 -2.30 13.50
C GLU A 95 3.88 -1.79 12.06
N LEU A 96 3.00 -0.91 11.55
CA LEU A 96 3.20 -0.25 10.27
C LEU A 96 4.40 0.71 10.29
N GLN A 97 4.56 1.48 11.37
CA GLN A 97 5.68 2.39 11.53
C GLN A 97 7.02 1.64 11.57
N GLU A 98 7.10 0.55 12.33
CA GLU A 98 8.26 -0.34 12.35
C GLU A 98 8.57 -0.94 10.96
N LEU A 99 7.53 -1.32 10.21
CA LEU A 99 7.68 -1.77 8.83
C LEU A 99 8.25 -0.66 7.94
N PHE A 100 7.73 0.56 8.03
CA PHE A 100 8.19 1.69 7.22
C PHE A 100 9.67 2.02 7.50
N ASP A 101 10.06 2.01 8.78
CA ASP A 101 11.47 2.18 9.17
C ASP A 101 12.36 1.07 8.60
N CYS A 102 11.90 -0.19 8.68
CA CYS A 102 12.62 -1.32 8.13
C CYS A 102 12.81 -1.17 6.61
N LEU A 103 11.73 -0.89 5.87
CA LEU A 103 11.77 -0.72 4.42
C LEU A 103 12.73 0.40 3.99
N SER A 104 12.68 1.53 4.70
CA SER A 104 13.53 2.70 4.41
C SER A 104 15.00 2.42 4.74
N THR A 105 15.27 1.78 5.89
CA THR A 105 16.65 1.48 6.35
C THR A 105 17.34 0.46 5.45
N GLU A 106 16.59 -0.55 5.00
CA GLU A 106 17.12 -1.61 4.12
C GLU A 106 17.13 -1.20 2.64
N GLY A 107 16.53 -0.06 2.29
CA GLY A 107 16.46 0.44 0.90
C GLY A 107 15.57 -0.42 0.00
N ILE A 108 14.51 -1.00 0.56
CA ILE A 108 13.55 -1.82 -0.17
C ILE A 108 12.58 -0.91 -0.92
N GLU A 109 12.32 -1.20 -2.20
CA GLU A 109 11.34 -0.43 -3.00
C GLU A 109 9.94 -0.51 -2.42
N GLN A 110 9.23 0.63 -2.37
CA GLN A 110 7.98 0.75 -1.60
C GLN A 110 6.84 1.25 -2.49
N LEU A 111 5.68 0.61 -2.38
CA LEU A 111 4.43 1.06 -3.00
C LEU A 111 3.30 1.05 -1.98
N TYR A 112 2.65 2.18 -1.83
CA TYR A 112 1.54 2.38 -0.91
C TYR A 112 0.25 2.66 -1.67
N VAL A 113 -0.85 2.01 -1.28
CA VAL A 113 -2.13 2.12 -2.00
C VAL A 113 -3.23 2.63 -1.06
N CYS A 114 -3.99 3.62 -1.51
CA CYS A 114 -5.19 4.13 -0.84
C CYS A 114 -4.90 4.56 0.62
N TRP A 115 -5.56 3.94 1.61
CA TRP A 115 -5.34 4.24 3.03
C TRP A 115 -3.88 3.99 3.46
N GLY A 116 -3.25 2.93 2.94
CA GLY A 116 -1.82 2.68 3.19
C GLY A 116 -0.94 3.85 2.73
N ALA A 117 -1.28 4.48 1.61
CA ALA A 117 -0.58 5.69 1.15
C ALA A 117 -0.83 6.90 2.07
N MET A 118 -2.02 7.02 2.65
CA MET A 118 -2.31 8.10 3.60
C MET A 118 -1.49 7.96 4.88
N VAL A 119 -1.37 6.74 5.42
CA VAL A 119 -0.54 6.47 6.60
C VAL A 119 0.94 6.71 6.31
N ALA A 120 1.44 6.25 5.18
CA ALA A 120 2.83 6.47 4.80
C ALA A 120 3.15 7.96 4.61
N ALA A 121 2.27 8.72 3.93
CA ALA A 121 2.43 10.16 3.75
C ALA A 121 2.41 10.92 5.09
N ASN A 122 1.58 10.49 6.03
CA ASN A 122 1.57 11.06 7.38
C ASN A 122 2.86 10.72 8.15
N TYR A 123 3.27 9.45 8.12
CA TYR A 123 4.45 8.99 8.83
C TYR A 123 5.75 9.65 8.34
N PHE A 124 5.98 9.66 7.02
CA PHE A 124 7.23 10.16 6.46
C PHE A 124 7.29 11.69 6.35
N TYR A 125 6.14 12.33 6.13
CA TYR A 125 6.10 13.76 5.77
C TYR A 125 5.16 14.60 6.61
N GLY A 126 4.47 14.03 7.60
CA GLY A 126 3.51 14.74 8.43
C GLY A 126 2.28 15.24 7.66
N VAL A 127 1.96 14.64 6.51
CA VAL A 127 0.79 15.03 5.72
C VAL A 127 -0.48 14.48 6.34
N ASP A 128 -1.39 15.37 6.72
CA ASP A 128 -2.67 15.00 7.32
C ASP A 128 -3.69 14.55 6.28
N LYS A 129 -4.61 13.71 6.73
CA LYS A 129 -5.85 13.43 6.00
C LYS A 129 -7.02 14.21 6.59
N TYR A 130 -8.01 14.50 5.78
CA TYR A 130 -9.28 15.05 6.24
C TYR A 130 -10.46 14.29 5.65
N LEU A 131 -11.56 14.28 6.40
CA LEU A 131 -12.79 13.62 5.98
C LEU A 131 -13.55 14.48 5.00
N LEU A 132 -14.07 13.85 3.96
CA LEU A 132 -15.01 14.47 3.03
C LEU A 132 -16.41 14.49 3.62
N ASN A 133 -17.18 15.54 3.35
CA ASN A 133 -18.58 15.66 3.77
C ASN A 133 -19.47 14.54 3.21
N GLN A 134 -19.09 14.00 2.06
CA GLN A 134 -19.75 12.87 1.42
C GLN A 134 -18.72 11.99 0.69
N LYS A 135 -19.10 10.73 0.45
CA LYS A 135 -18.25 9.80 -0.30
C LYS A 135 -18.00 10.32 -1.72
N LEU A 136 -16.73 10.46 -2.07
CA LEU A 136 -16.32 10.63 -3.45
C LEU A 136 -16.36 9.25 -4.13
N PHE A 137 -17.33 9.07 -5.03
CA PHE A 137 -17.53 7.80 -5.71
C PHE A 137 -17.79 8.03 -7.20
N GLY A 138 -16.97 7.42 -8.06
CA GLY A 138 -17.10 7.56 -9.51
C GLY A 138 -15.79 7.33 -10.23
N VAL A 139 -15.80 7.61 -11.53
CA VAL A 139 -14.63 7.60 -12.40
C VAL A 139 -14.33 9.04 -12.80
N TYR A 140 -13.11 9.47 -12.56
CA TYR A 140 -12.71 10.87 -12.75
C TYR A 140 -11.51 10.98 -13.67
N SER A 141 -11.49 12.04 -14.46
CA SER A 141 -10.34 12.43 -15.28
C SER A 141 -9.23 12.96 -14.38
N GLN A 142 -8.01 12.53 -14.65
CA GLN A 142 -6.81 12.93 -13.92
C GLN A 142 -5.92 13.81 -14.78
N VAL A 143 -5.15 14.69 -14.12
CA VAL A 143 -4.13 15.52 -14.76
C VAL A 143 -2.77 15.12 -14.21
N ILE A 144 -1.80 14.97 -15.10
CA ILE A 144 -0.41 14.69 -14.73
C ILE A 144 0.26 16.05 -14.45
N LEU A 145 0.62 16.30 -13.19
CA LEU A 145 1.26 17.55 -12.81
C LEU A 145 2.76 17.54 -13.15
N GLU A 146 3.39 16.38 -13.03
CA GLU A 146 4.82 16.18 -13.29
C GLU A 146 5.06 14.86 -14.00
N ASN A 147 6.04 14.83 -14.89
CA ASN A 147 6.45 13.60 -15.55
C ASN A 147 7.28 12.75 -14.60
N TYR A 148 6.75 11.61 -14.21
CA TYR A 148 7.41 10.64 -13.34
C TYR A 148 7.41 9.26 -14.01
N PRO A 149 8.49 8.47 -13.89
CA PRO A 149 8.58 7.16 -14.58
C PRO A 149 7.41 6.21 -14.30
N LEU A 150 6.82 6.27 -13.09
CA LEU A 150 5.65 5.46 -12.72
C LEU A 150 4.40 5.80 -13.55
N LEU A 151 4.35 6.99 -14.15
CA LEU A 151 3.23 7.47 -14.97
C LEU A 151 3.46 7.27 -16.46
N GLU A 152 4.57 6.61 -16.84
CA GLU A 152 4.88 6.33 -18.25
C GLU A 152 3.74 5.55 -18.93
N GLY A 153 3.33 6.03 -20.11
CA GLY A 153 2.20 5.46 -20.84
C GLY A 153 0.82 6.02 -20.46
N LEU A 154 0.73 6.88 -19.43
CA LEU A 154 -0.47 7.66 -19.14
C LEU A 154 -0.39 9.04 -19.82
N SER A 155 -1.54 9.63 -20.09
CA SER A 155 -1.69 11.00 -20.61
C SER A 155 -2.75 11.76 -19.82
N ASP A 156 -2.70 13.10 -19.89
CA ASP A 156 -3.74 13.93 -19.30
C ASP A 156 -5.12 13.49 -19.75
N GLY A 157 -6.05 13.47 -18.81
CA GLY A 157 -7.38 12.97 -19.03
C GLY A 157 -7.56 11.47 -18.81
N PHE A 158 -6.51 10.73 -18.42
CA PHE A 158 -6.70 9.32 -18.05
C PHE A 158 -7.72 9.18 -16.93
N LEU A 159 -8.49 8.09 -16.98
CA LEU A 159 -9.59 7.87 -16.06
C LEU A 159 -9.16 6.99 -14.89
N ALA A 160 -9.43 7.45 -13.66
CA ALA A 160 -9.20 6.67 -12.45
C ALA A 160 -10.49 6.56 -11.60
N PRO A 161 -10.81 5.35 -11.09
CA PRO A 161 -11.92 5.17 -10.18
C PRO A 161 -11.58 5.68 -8.78
N HIS A 162 -12.52 6.36 -8.15
CA HIS A 162 -12.44 6.83 -6.77
C HIS A 162 -13.59 6.25 -5.94
N ALA A 163 -13.29 5.82 -4.71
CA ALA A 163 -14.27 5.33 -3.73
C ALA A 163 -13.74 5.64 -2.32
N ARG A 164 -13.79 6.92 -1.90
CA ARG A 164 -13.13 7.37 -0.66
C ARG A 164 -14.00 8.33 0.15
N TYR A 165 -13.81 8.33 1.47
CA TYR A 165 -14.37 9.28 2.42
C TYR A 165 -13.34 10.26 2.97
N ALA A 166 -12.07 10.09 2.61
CA ALA A 166 -10.98 10.97 3.03
C ALA A 166 -10.04 11.28 1.86
N GLU A 167 -9.28 12.35 2.02
CA GLU A 167 -8.17 12.69 1.13
C GLU A 167 -7.04 13.36 1.93
N LEU A 168 -5.85 13.37 1.35
CA LEU A 168 -4.69 14.06 1.93
C LEU A 168 -4.82 15.58 1.77
N SER A 169 -4.20 16.32 2.67
CA SER A 169 -4.09 17.78 2.57
C SER A 169 -3.25 18.18 1.35
N CYS A 170 -3.92 18.69 0.32
CA CYS A 170 -3.24 19.14 -0.90
C CYS A 170 -2.20 20.24 -0.66
N SER A 171 -2.39 21.09 0.35
CA SER A 171 -1.42 22.13 0.72
C SER A 171 -0.15 21.50 1.29
N GLN A 172 -0.28 20.56 2.22
CA GLN A 172 0.86 19.89 2.83
C GLN A 172 1.60 18.99 1.82
N VAL A 173 0.86 18.29 0.93
CA VAL A 173 1.50 17.47 -0.13
C VAL A 173 2.42 18.31 -1.02
N ARG A 174 2.05 19.57 -1.32
CA ARG A 174 2.87 20.48 -2.13
C ARG A 174 4.12 20.99 -1.41
N GLU A 175 4.16 20.89 -0.09
CA GLU A 175 5.30 21.30 0.74
C GLU A 175 6.30 20.16 0.98
N VAL A 176 5.94 18.93 0.58
CA VAL A 176 6.85 17.76 0.67
C VAL A 176 8.01 17.99 -0.30
N PRO A 177 9.28 17.90 0.17
CA PRO A 177 10.46 18.02 -0.70
C PRO A 177 10.49 16.91 -1.76
N GLU A 178 11.04 17.25 -2.94
CA GLU A 178 11.33 16.28 -4.01
C GLU A 178 12.44 15.29 -3.61
#